data_bed9419d4d4624a0f5a76c54ea4e9a2b
#
_entry.id   bed9419d4d4624a0f5a76c54ea4e9a2b
#
_cell.length_a   1.000
_cell.length_b   1.000
_cell.length_c   1.000
_cell.angle_alpha   90.00
_cell.angle_beta   90.00
_cell.angle_gamma   90.00
#
_symmetry.space_group_name_H-M   'P 1'
#
loop_
_entity.id
_entity.type
_entity.pdbx_description
1 polymer ?
#
loop_
_entity_poly.entity_id
_entity_poly.type
_entity_poly.pdbx_seq_one_letter_code
_entity_poly.pdbx_strand_id
1 'polypeptide(L)'
;MTAKQENILKAALMLFATQGYAATSTSKVAKAAGVSEGLIFRHFGNKEGLLNAILQMASEAMQQKMAAVVMASDPKEILTKLFEMLFSIKESEHEMWKLVYALKWQTDSYDAAKYASLKLILNNAFEKLGYDDPAAETELVFMIMDGIATSFLLHPPENKSDILKALKLKYQL
;
A
#
# COMPACT_ATOMS: atom_id res chain seq x y z
N MET A 1 -16.03 0.22 14.24
CA MET A 1 -16.47 -0.93 13.40
C MET A 1 -16.91 -2.06 14.33
N THR A 2 -17.96 -2.82 14.02
CA THR A 2 -18.39 -3.98 14.82
C THR A 2 -17.63 -5.24 14.45
N ALA A 3 -17.52 -6.24 15.35
CA ALA A 3 -16.85 -7.50 15.04
C ALA A 3 -17.40 -8.20 13.78
N LYS A 4 -18.72 -8.10 13.52
CA LYS A 4 -19.34 -8.65 12.30
C LYS A 4 -18.89 -7.91 11.04
N GLN A 5 -18.76 -6.59 11.07
CA GLN A 5 -18.22 -5.80 9.96
C GLN A 5 -16.77 -6.16 9.67
N GLU A 6 -15.95 -6.32 10.70
CA GLU A 6 -14.56 -6.77 10.56
C GLU A 6 -14.45 -8.14 9.91
N ASN A 7 -15.26 -9.10 10.33
CA ASN A 7 -15.28 -10.44 9.75
C ASN A 7 -15.69 -10.41 8.26
N ILE A 8 -16.69 -9.57 7.91
CA ILE A 8 -17.12 -9.40 6.52
C ILE A 8 -15.97 -8.82 5.68
N LEU A 9 -15.29 -7.77 6.15
CA LEU A 9 -14.19 -7.15 5.42
C LEU A 9 -12.99 -8.08 5.29
N LYS A 10 -12.65 -8.86 6.34
CA LYS A 10 -11.59 -9.88 6.26
C LYS A 10 -11.91 -10.95 5.21
N ALA A 11 -13.16 -11.46 5.20
CA ALA A 11 -13.58 -12.45 4.22
C ALA A 11 -13.59 -11.87 2.79
N ALA A 12 -14.08 -10.64 2.63
CA ALA A 12 -14.07 -9.96 1.34
C ALA A 12 -12.66 -9.74 0.83
N LEU A 13 -11.75 -9.21 1.66
CA LEU A 13 -10.35 -9.01 1.34
C LEU A 13 -9.68 -10.30 0.86
N MET A 14 -9.81 -11.39 1.64
CA MET A 14 -9.24 -12.69 1.28
C MET A 14 -9.74 -13.18 -0.07
N LEU A 15 -11.06 -13.14 -0.29
CA LEU A 15 -11.68 -13.62 -1.52
C LEU A 15 -11.32 -12.74 -2.72
N PHE A 16 -11.30 -11.42 -2.57
CA PHE A 16 -10.92 -10.49 -3.64
C PHE A 16 -9.44 -10.65 -4.02
N ALA A 17 -8.56 -10.84 -3.04
CA ALA A 17 -7.13 -11.02 -3.28
C ALA A 17 -6.79 -12.37 -3.93
N THR A 18 -7.49 -13.46 -3.55
CA THR A 18 -7.16 -14.81 -4.00
C THR A 18 -7.95 -15.28 -5.23
N GLN A 19 -9.21 -14.87 -5.36
CA GLN A 19 -10.09 -15.27 -6.46
C GLN A 19 -10.35 -14.15 -7.48
N GLY A 20 -9.92 -12.94 -7.15
CA GLY A 20 -10.19 -11.73 -7.92
C GLY A 20 -11.54 -11.07 -7.59
N TYR A 21 -11.56 -9.75 -7.71
CA TYR A 21 -12.75 -8.96 -7.43
C TYR A 21 -13.94 -9.36 -8.33
N ALA A 22 -13.73 -9.47 -9.65
CA ALA A 22 -14.82 -9.78 -10.58
C ALA A 22 -15.51 -11.12 -10.29
N ALA A 23 -14.73 -12.17 -9.97
CA ALA A 23 -15.20 -13.54 -9.76
C ALA A 23 -15.81 -13.80 -8.36
N THR A 24 -15.75 -12.82 -7.44
CA THR A 24 -16.26 -12.93 -6.08
C THR A 24 -17.65 -12.28 -5.98
N SER A 25 -18.64 -13.02 -5.46
CA SER A 25 -19.98 -12.50 -5.15
C SER A 25 -20.13 -12.15 -3.68
N THR A 26 -21.09 -11.27 -3.37
CA THR A 26 -21.49 -10.94 -1.98
C THR A 26 -21.96 -12.17 -1.22
N SER A 27 -22.63 -13.11 -1.89
CA SER A 27 -23.06 -14.39 -1.31
C SER A 27 -21.87 -15.26 -0.87
N LYS A 28 -20.79 -15.34 -1.69
CA LYS A 28 -19.56 -16.03 -1.29
C LYS A 28 -18.92 -15.37 -0.05
N VAL A 29 -18.89 -14.03 -0.03
CA VAL A 29 -18.37 -13.28 1.13
C VAL A 29 -19.20 -13.54 2.38
N ALA A 30 -20.53 -13.50 2.27
CA ALA A 30 -21.43 -13.76 3.39
C ALA A 30 -21.20 -15.16 3.98
N LYS A 31 -21.10 -16.18 3.13
CA LYS A 31 -20.79 -17.56 3.53
C LYS A 31 -19.45 -17.66 4.26
N ALA A 32 -18.40 -17.04 3.71
CA ALA A 32 -17.07 -17.06 4.31
C ALA A 32 -17.02 -16.31 5.65
N ALA A 33 -17.77 -15.21 5.79
CA ALA A 33 -17.86 -14.41 7.01
C ALA A 33 -18.82 -15.00 8.08
N GLY A 34 -19.56 -16.06 7.76
CA GLY A 34 -20.55 -16.64 8.67
C GLY A 34 -21.74 -15.72 8.97
N VAL A 35 -22.18 -14.94 7.96
CA VAL A 35 -23.28 -13.98 8.09
C VAL A 35 -24.30 -14.14 6.97
N SER A 36 -25.47 -13.50 7.11
CA SER A 36 -26.42 -13.39 5.99
C SER A 36 -25.95 -12.37 4.97
N GLU A 37 -26.24 -12.60 3.69
CA GLU A 37 -25.94 -11.63 2.62
C GLU A 37 -26.65 -10.29 2.85
N GLY A 38 -27.87 -10.30 3.42
CA GLY A 38 -28.59 -9.08 3.79
C GLY A 38 -27.83 -8.20 4.80
N LEU A 39 -26.97 -8.80 5.63
CA LEU A 39 -26.13 -8.01 6.54
C LEU A 39 -25.04 -7.26 5.78
N ILE A 40 -24.50 -7.84 4.70
CA ILE A 40 -23.53 -7.17 3.82
C ILE A 40 -24.20 -5.97 3.16
N PHE A 41 -25.36 -6.16 2.56
CA PHE A 41 -26.11 -5.06 1.92
C PHE A 41 -26.45 -3.95 2.91
N ARG A 42 -26.83 -4.31 4.13
CA ARG A 42 -27.12 -3.33 5.20
C ARG A 42 -25.93 -2.47 5.59
N HIS A 43 -24.72 -3.03 5.63
CA HIS A 43 -23.52 -2.32 6.11
C HIS A 43 -22.70 -1.67 5.00
N PHE A 44 -22.68 -2.30 3.84
CA PHE A 44 -21.77 -1.91 2.74
C PHE A 44 -22.50 -1.57 1.44
N GLY A 45 -23.81 -1.76 1.38
CA GLY A 45 -24.65 -1.48 0.23
C GLY A 45 -24.54 -2.53 -0.88
N ASN A 46 -23.33 -2.81 -1.36
CA ASN A 46 -23.08 -3.75 -2.45
C ASN A 46 -21.62 -4.24 -2.43
N LYS A 47 -21.22 -5.00 -3.47
CA LYS A 47 -19.84 -5.48 -3.62
C LYS A 47 -18.81 -4.36 -3.76
N GLU A 48 -19.18 -3.28 -4.45
CA GLU A 48 -18.34 -2.10 -4.60
C GLU A 48 -18.13 -1.38 -3.27
N GLY A 49 -19.17 -1.28 -2.44
CA GLY A 49 -19.06 -0.73 -1.08
C GLY A 49 -18.12 -1.53 -0.19
N LEU A 50 -18.08 -2.88 -0.33
CA LEU A 50 -17.06 -3.71 0.33
C LEU A 50 -15.65 -3.38 -0.14
N LEU A 51 -15.45 -3.25 -1.45
CA LEU A 51 -14.16 -2.89 -2.02
C LEU A 51 -13.71 -1.51 -1.53
N ASN A 52 -14.60 -0.53 -1.59
CA ASN A 52 -14.30 0.84 -1.15
C ASN A 52 -13.93 0.88 0.34
N ALA A 53 -14.60 0.10 1.19
CA ALA A 53 -14.23 -0.01 2.60
C ALA A 53 -12.83 -0.62 2.80
N ILE A 54 -12.45 -1.63 2.01
CA ILE A 54 -11.10 -2.22 2.05
C ILE A 54 -10.06 -1.21 1.57
N LEU A 55 -10.33 -0.50 0.47
CA LEU A 55 -9.42 0.52 -0.06
C LEU A 55 -9.24 1.69 0.91
N GLN A 56 -10.31 2.07 1.62
CA GLN A 56 -10.24 3.08 2.67
C GLN A 56 -9.32 2.62 3.82
N MET A 57 -9.45 1.37 4.28
CA MET A 57 -8.56 0.81 5.31
C MET A 57 -7.10 0.81 4.83
N ALA A 58 -6.84 0.45 3.59
CA ALA A 58 -5.50 0.48 3.01
C ALA A 58 -4.93 1.91 2.95
N SER A 59 -5.77 2.89 2.56
CA SER A 59 -5.40 4.30 2.53
C SER A 59 -5.04 4.83 3.92
N GLU A 60 -5.86 4.53 4.93
CA GLU A 60 -5.60 4.91 6.32
C GLU A 60 -4.30 4.28 6.85
N ALA A 61 -4.07 2.99 6.58
CA ALA A 61 -2.84 2.30 6.96
C ALA A 61 -1.60 2.93 6.28
N MET A 62 -1.71 3.29 4.99
CA MET A 62 -0.63 3.99 4.28
C MET A 62 -0.38 5.38 4.86
N GLN A 63 -1.42 6.16 5.13
CA GLN A 63 -1.28 7.49 5.74
C GLN A 63 -0.57 7.42 7.09
N GLN A 64 -0.92 6.45 7.94
CA GLN A 64 -0.25 6.24 9.22
C GLN A 64 1.24 5.91 9.04
N LYS A 65 1.58 5.03 8.10
CA LYS A 65 2.98 4.69 7.80
C LYS A 65 3.76 5.89 7.23
N MET A 66 3.11 6.69 6.37
CA MET A 66 3.72 7.88 5.76
C MET A 66 3.90 9.06 6.72
N ALA A 67 3.17 9.09 7.83
CA ALA A 67 3.20 10.22 8.76
C ALA A 67 4.63 10.58 9.23
N ALA A 68 5.45 9.57 9.53
CA ALA A 68 6.84 9.78 9.95
C ALA A 68 7.73 10.38 8.85
N VAL A 69 7.46 10.03 7.58
CA VAL A 69 8.16 10.58 6.41
C VAL A 69 7.79 12.04 6.20
N VAL A 70 6.49 12.34 6.26
CA VAL A 70 5.96 13.69 6.04
C VAL A 70 6.39 14.67 7.14
N MET A 71 6.53 14.18 8.38
CA MET A 71 6.93 15.02 9.53
C MET A 71 8.46 15.23 9.64
N ALA A 72 9.25 14.48 8.87
CA ALA A 72 10.69 14.65 8.86
C ALA A 72 11.07 15.95 8.11
N SER A 73 12.07 16.67 8.61
CA SER A 73 12.57 17.92 8.02
C SER A 73 13.98 17.79 7.42
N ASP A 74 14.76 16.84 7.92
CA ASP A 74 16.07 16.52 7.40
C ASP A 74 15.95 15.64 6.14
N PRO A 75 16.63 15.99 5.02
CA PRO A 75 16.53 15.24 3.78
C PRO A 75 16.94 13.76 3.89
N LYS A 76 18.00 13.46 4.64
CA LYS A 76 18.44 12.07 4.85
C LYS A 76 17.47 11.30 5.73
N GLU A 77 16.87 11.96 6.72
CA GLU A 77 15.84 11.36 7.56
C GLU A 77 14.59 11.04 6.76
N ILE A 78 14.16 11.91 5.81
CA ILE A 78 13.03 11.65 4.90
C ILE A 78 13.27 10.36 4.12
N LEU A 79 14.41 10.23 3.44
CA LEU A 79 14.76 9.04 2.66
C LEU A 79 14.90 7.80 3.54
N THR A 80 15.54 7.93 4.69
CA THR A 80 15.70 6.82 5.66
C THR A 80 14.34 6.28 6.09
N LYS A 81 13.44 7.15 6.54
CA LYS A 81 12.09 6.76 7.00
C LYS A 81 11.26 6.17 5.86
N LEU A 82 11.37 6.74 4.65
CA LEU A 82 10.68 6.20 3.48
C LEU A 82 11.13 4.76 3.19
N PHE A 83 12.43 4.51 3.14
CA PHE A 83 12.95 3.16 2.86
C PHE A 83 12.60 2.19 3.99
N GLU A 84 12.76 2.57 5.25
CA GLU A 84 12.36 1.74 6.39
C GLU A 84 10.87 1.40 6.37
N MET A 85 10.02 2.35 5.99
CA MET A 85 8.58 2.14 5.84
C MET A 85 8.27 1.04 4.81
N LEU A 86 8.94 1.06 3.65
CA LEU A 86 8.74 0.04 2.61
C LEU A 86 9.07 -1.37 3.11
N PHE A 87 10.11 -1.51 3.94
CA PHE A 87 10.52 -2.79 4.52
C PHE A 87 9.72 -3.18 5.77
N SER A 88 8.85 -2.31 6.28
CA SER A 88 8.04 -2.53 7.48
C SER A 88 6.70 -3.23 7.22
N ILE A 89 6.38 -3.56 5.97
CA ILE A 89 5.12 -4.23 5.61
C ILE A 89 5.09 -5.62 6.26
N LYS A 90 4.08 -5.83 7.12
CA LYS A 90 3.90 -7.09 7.85
C LYS A 90 3.23 -8.12 6.96
N GLU A 91 3.53 -9.39 7.21
CA GLU A 91 2.92 -10.51 6.48
C GLU A 91 1.39 -10.51 6.57
N SER A 92 0.84 -10.10 7.73
CA SER A 92 -0.61 -9.94 7.93
C SER A 92 -1.26 -8.87 7.04
N GLU A 93 -0.48 -7.96 6.45
CA GLU A 93 -0.96 -6.90 5.56
C GLU A 93 -0.84 -7.31 4.07
N HIS A 94 -0.17 -8.43 3.75
CA HIS A 94 0.16 -8.81 2.37
C HIS A 94 -1.07 -8.93 1.47
N GLU A 95 -2.15 -9.58 1.94
CA GLU A 95 -3.35 -9.77 1.13
C GLU A 95 -4.04 -8.44 0.76
N MET A 96 -4.02 -7.48 1.68
CA MET A 96 -4.53 -6.14 1.42
C MET A 96 -3.69 -5.43 0.35
N TRP A 97 -2.36 -5.47 0.48
CA TRP A 97 -1.48 -4.82 -0.49
C TRP A 97 -1.48 -5.53 -1.84
N LYS A 98 -1.59 -6.88 -1.88
CA LYS A 98 -1.79 -7.62 -3.13
C LYS A 98 -3.04 -7.16 -3.86
N LEU A 99 -4.17 -7.01 -3.16
CA LEU A 99 -5.40 -6.51 -3.75
C LEU A 99 -5.23 -5.08 -4.28
N VAL A 100 -4.65 -4.17 -3.50
CA VAL A 100 -4.41 -2.78 -3.90
C VAL A 100 -3.54 -2.73 -5.17
N TYR A 101 -2.46 -3.52 -5.20
CA TYR A 101 -1.58 -3.59 -6.37
C TYR A 101 -2.25 -4.22 -7.59
N ALA A 102 -3.03 -5.29 -7.42
CA ALA A 102 -3.78 -5.89 -8.53
C ALA A 102 -4.78 -4.89 -9.14
N LEU A 103 -5.45 -4.10 -8.33
CA LEU A 103 -6.38 -3.07 -8.78
C LEU A 103 -5.69 -1.89 -9.48
N LYS A 104 -4.44 -1.56 -9.12
CA LYS A 104 -3.64 -0.51 -9.79
C LYS A 104 -3.54 -0.73 -11.30
N TRP A 105 -3.52 -2.00 -11.75
CA TRP A 105 -3.43 -2.39 -13.17
C TRP A 105 -4.79 -2.62 -13.84
N GLN A 106 -5.85 -2.79 -13.06
CA GLN A 106 -7.18 -3.13 -13.57
C GLN A 106 -8.12 -1.93 -13.70
N THR A 107 -7.78 -0.84 -13.07
CA THR A 107 -8.61 0.36 -13.05
C THR A 107 -7.77 1.56 -13.43
N ASP A 108 -8.36 2.54 -14.15
CA ASP A 108 -7.74 3.85 -14.41
C ASP A 108 -7.55 4.70 -13.14
N SER A 109 -7.66 4.06 -11.98
CA SER A 109 -7.58 4.70 -10.66
C SER A 109 -6.15 5.02 -10.20
N TYR A 110 -5.16 4.97 -11.10
CA TYR A 110 -3.85 5.55 -10.83
C TYR A 110 -4.00 7.09 -10.80
N ASP A 111 -4.35 7.56 -9.64
CA ASP A 111 -4.44 9.00 -9.40
C ASP A 111 -3.05 9.55 -9.07
N ALA A 112 -2.38 10.10 -10.09
CA ALA A 112 -1.08 10.75 -9.94
C ALA A 112 -1.11 11.88 -8.86
N ALA A 113 -2.28 12.48 -8.61
CA ALA A 113 -2.44 13.51 -7.59
C ALA A 113 -2.18 12.97 -6.18
N LYS A 114 -2.45 11.70 -5.91
CA LYS A 114 -2.15 11.06 -4.61
C LYS A 114 -0.67 11.05 -4.26
N TYR A 115 0.20 11.06 -5.26
CA TYR A 115 1.65 11.02 -5.08
C TYR A 115 2.31 12.40 -5.20
N ALA A 116 1.56 13.43 -5.60
CA ALA A 116 2.11 14.76 -5.84
C ALA A 116 2.84 15.34 -4.61
N SER A 117 2.26 15.20 -3.43
CA SER A 117 2.88 15.68 -2.18
C SER A 117 4.19 14.94 -1.86
N LEU A 118 4.21 13.61 -2.01
CA LEU A 118 5.42 12.83 -1.78
C LEU A 118 6.49 13.15 -2.82
N LYS A 119 6.12 13.33 -4.10
CA LYS A 119 7.06 13.75 -5.16
C LYS A 119 7.69 15.10 -4.83
N LEU A 120 6.90 16.06 -4.35
CA LEU A 120 7.42 17.36 -3.94
C LEU A 120 8.39 17.26 -2.76
N ILE A 121 8.05 16.46 -1.74
CA ILE A 121 8.91 16.22 -0.57
C ILE A 121 10.24 15.61 -0.99
N LEU A 122 10.22 14.59 -1.85
CA LEU A 122 11.43 13.91 -2.31
C LEU A 122 12.28 14.80 -3.22
N ASN A 123 11.66 15.52 -4.15
CA ASN A 123 12.36 16.46 -5.02
C ASN A 123 13.11 17.53 -4.21
N ASN A 124 12.44 18.13 -3.23
CA ASN A 124 13.04 19.10 -2.32
C ASN A 124 14.16 18.48 -1.45
N ALA A 125 14.02 17.22 -1.06
CA ALA A 125 15.05 16.51 -0.31
C ALA A 125 16.30 16.28 -1.16
N PHE A 126 16.16 15.81 -2.41
CA PHE A 126 17.28 15.60 -3.33
C PHE A 126 17.96 16.93 -3.74
N GLU A 127 17.19 18.00 -3.94
CA GLU A 127 17.73 19.34 -4.18
C GLU A 127 18.61 19.79 -3.02
N LYS A 128 18.14 19.68 -1.76
CA LYS A 128 18.93 20.02 -0.56
C LYS A 128 20.17 19.14 -0.37
N LEU A 129 20.13 17.89 -0.84
CA LEU A 129 21.28 16.97 -0.81
C LEU A 129 22.30 17.24 -1.93
N GLY A 130 21.98 18.15 -2.86
CA GLY A 130 22.90 18.55 -3.94
C GLY A 130 22.98 17.54 -5.09
N TYR A 131 21.91 16.79 -5.36
CA TYR A 131 21.84 15.92 -6.53
C TYR A 131 21.68 16.75 -7.80
N ASP A 132 22.33 16.34 -8.89
CA ASP A 132 22.33 17.07 -10.17
C ASP A 132 20.94 17.11 -10.82
N ASP A 133 20.16 16.04 -10.68
CA ASP A 133 18.79 15.94 -11.19
C ASP A 133 17.83 15.39 -10.12
N PRO A 134 17.31 16.27 -9.24
CA PRO A 134 16.37 15.88 -8.19
C PRO A 134 15.08 15.24 -8.71
N ALA A 135 14.62 15.65 -9.89
CA ALA A 135 13.39 15.11 -10.48
C ALA A 135 13.59 13.67 -10.96
N ALA A 136 14.71 13.37 -11.63
CA ALA A 136 15.05 12.02 -12.04
C ALA A 136 15.27 11.09 -10.83
N GLU A 137 15.95 11.56 -9.79
CA GLU A 137 16.13 10.79 -8.55
C GLU A 137 14.80 10.51 -7.85
N THR A 138 13.88 11.48 -7.85
CA THR A 138 12.53 11.28 -7.34
C THR A 138 11.79 10.17 -8.09
N GLU A 139 11.79 10.20 -9.43
CA GLU A 139 11.17 9.13 -10.23
C GLU A 139 11.86 7.77 -10.02
N LEU A 140 13.19 7.74 -9.90
CA LEU A 140 13.93 6.52 -9.59
C LEU A 140 13.51 5.92 -8.24
N VAL A 141 13.32 6.75 -7.22
CA VAL A 141 12.80 6.28 -5.91
C VAL A 141 11.41 5.68 -6.06
N PHE A 142 10.51 6.27 -6.85
CA PHE A 142 9.20 5.68 -7.10
C PHE A 142 9.28 4.33 -7.81
N MET A 143 10.18 4.17 -8.79
CA MET A 143 10.43 2.88 -9.43
C MET A 143 10.98 1.84 -8.44
N ILE A 144 11.87 2.25 -7.54
CA ILE A 144 12.40 1.39 -6.47
C ILE A 144 11.28 0.98 -5.51
N MET A 145 10.39 1.91 -5.12
CA MET A 145 9.24 1.64 -4.26
C MET A 145 8.31 0.58 -4.89
N ASP A 146 7.96 0.75 -6.16
CA ASP A 146 7.13 -0.21 -6.90
C ASP A 146 7.82 -1.58 -7.03
N GLY A 147 9.13 -1.60 -7.31
CA GLY A 147 9.93 -2.82 -7.38
C GLY A 147 9.99 -3.58 -6.05
N ILE A 148 10.25 -2.87 -4.94
CA ILE A 148 10.27 -3.44 -3.59
C ILE A 148 8.90 -4.01 -3.24
N ALA A 149 7.81 -3.24 -3.43
CA ALA A 149 6.46 -3.68 -3.12
C ALA A 149 6.07 -4.91 -3.94
N THR A 150 6.33 -4.90 -5.24
CA THR A 150 6.08 -6.05 -6.13
C THR A 150 6.86 -7.28 -5.67
N SER A 151 8.16 -7.12 -5.42
CA SER A 151 9.02 -8.22 -4.96
C SER A 151 8.54 -8.81 -3.63
N PHE A 152 8.22 -7.96 -2.65
CA PHE A 152 7.78 -8.43 -1.33
C PHE A 152 6.42 -9.14 -1.36
N LEU A 153 5.54 -8.75 -2.26
CA LEU A 153 4.21 -9.34 -2.37
C LEU A 153 4.19 -10.63 -3.20
N LEU A 154 5.08 -10.77 -4.20
CA LEU A 154 5.08 -11.90 -5.12
C LEU A 154 6.22 -12.91 -4.83
N HIS A 155 7.42 -12.40 -4.55
CA HIS A 155 8.65 -13.20 -4.39
C HIS A 155 9.50 -12.60 -3.28
N PRO A 156 9.05 -12.67 -2.00
CA PRO A 156 9.75 -12.02 -0.90
C PRO A 156 11.19 -12.53 -0.77
N PRO A 157 12.20 -11.64 -0.79
CA PRO A 157 13.58 -12.03 -0.63
C PRO A 157 13.85 -12.49 0.81
N GLU A 158 14.77 -13.45 0.96
CA GLU A 158 15.16 -13.98 2.28
C GLU A 158 15.91 -12.96 3.13
N ASN A 159 16.72 -12.10 2.49
CA ASN A 159 17.65 -11.18 3.14
C ASN A 159 17.19 -9.70 3.10
N LYS A 160 15.94 -9.44 3.48
CA LYS A 160 15.34 -8.09 3.47
C LYS A 160 16.21 -7.04 4.18
N SER A 161 16.83 -7.38 5.32
CA SER A 161 17.68 -6.46 6.08
C SER A 161 18.92 -6.01 5.31
N ASP A 162 19.54 -6.90 4.54
CA ASP A 162 20.74 -6.57 3.78
C ASP A 162 20.41 -5.74 2.53
N ILE A 163 19.24 -6.00 1.93
CA ILE A 163 18.74 -5.17 0.84
C ILE A 163 18.46 -3.74 1.34
N LEU A 164 17.84 -3.58 2.51
CA LEU A 164 17.64 -2.25 3.10
C LEU A 164 18.97 -1.54 3.39
N LYS A 165 19.97 -2.26 3.94
CA LYS A 165 21.31 -1.70 4.15
C LYS A 165 21.96 -1.26 2.83
N ALA A 166 21.89 -2.09 1.78
CA ALA A 166 22.43 -1.75 0.47
C ALA A 166 21.74 -0.50 -0.11
N LEU A 167 20.42 -0.40 0.03
CA LEU A 167 19.65 0.76 -0.41
C LEU A 167 20.08 2.03 0.35
N LYS A 168 20.22 1.95 1.67
CA LYS A 168 20.70 3.08 2.49
C LYS A 168 22.10 3.50 2.09
N LEU A 169 23.03 2.55 1.88
CA LEU A 169 24.39 2.86 1.44
C LEU A 169 24.41 3.56 0.08
N LYS A 170 23.55 3.15 -0.86
CA LYS A 170 23.42 3.78 -2.19
C LYS A 170 23.12 5.28 -2.09
N TYR A 171 22.30 5.69 -1.13
CA TYR A 171 21.90 7.08 -0.89
C TYR A 171 22.70 7.76 0.25
N GLN A 172 23.77 7.13 0.73
CA GLN A 172 24.65 7.66 1.80
C GLN A 172 23.89 8.01 3.10
N LEU A 173 22.94 7.15 3.48
CA LEU A 173 22.08 7.28 4.67
C LEU A 173 22.62 6.51 5.88
#